data_1dbd20826d76350fd0000a3fa1fcab38
#
_entry.id   1dbd20826d76350fd0000a3fa1fcab38
#
_cell.length_a   1.000
_cell.length_b   1.000
_cell.length_c   1.000
_cell.angle_alpha   90.00
_cell.angle_beta   90.00
_cell.angle_gamma   90.00
#
_symmetry.space_group_name_H-M   'P 1'
#
loop_
_entity.id
_entity.type
_entity.pdbx_description
1 polymer ?
#
loop_
_entity_poly.entity_id
_entity_poly.type
_entity_poly.pdbx_seq_one_letter_code
_entity_poly.pdbx_strand_id
1 'polypeptide(L)'
;MRNSADRIYRSTVVNKSQRQNADLILLDILLLAANTAAFAVCWFSYYEKHLYLSFEGYGDYMVIGLFFALNAVFAHLYGAFELMTSRITELIYSNVIALLMTHFFMYMVTWMLVRNEVPNVIPLLLCLAACGGLSALWSYIAYQLTDKIIPPKRTLIVYDNGEAYKSGAKITRKYDNRFKVVGEAIATRPTPDIYHEIEGKNAEAVMLCGLASSQRNDILKYCIDHDVMAYVRPNIGDLIISEARSFRMDNLPVLLCQRAAPSLFYLT
;
A
#
# COMPACT_ATOMS: atom_id res chain seq x y z
N MET A 1 9.87 34.29 17.88
CA MET A 1 8.44 33.99 17.77
C MET A 1 8.06 33.05 16.61
N ARG A 2 8.83 32.98 15.52
CA ARG A 2 8.60 32.08 14.38
C ARG A 2 8.69 30.59 14.72
N ASN A 3 9.49 30.23 15.73
CA ASN A 3 9.81 28.83 16.10
C ASN A 3 8.70 28.08 16.90
N SER A 4 7.73 28.76 17.50
CA SER A 4 6.65 28.12 18.24
C SER A 4 5.45 27.81 17.35
N ALA A 5 5.11 28.68 16.40
CA ALA A 5 4.04 28.45 15.42
C ALA A 5 4.41 27.29 14.49
N ASP A 6 5.66 27.19 14.03
CA ASP A 6 6.17 26.08 13.21
C ASP A 6 6.14 24.73 13.95
N ARG A 7 6.44 24.71 15.26
CA ARG A 7 6.31 23.49 16.06
C ARG A 7 4.88 23.05 16.23
N ILE A 8 3.97 23.99 16.47
CA ILE A 8 2.53 23.68 16.62
C ILE A 8 1.98 23.17 15.27
N TYR A 9 2.32 23.83 14.16
CA TYR A 9 1.92 23.39 12.83
C TYR A 9 2.44 21.98 12.49
N ARG A 10 3.75 21.72 12.69
CA ARG A 10 4.35 20.39 12.49
C ARG A 10 3.70 19.32 13.37
N SER A 11 3.44 19.61 14.64
CA SER A 11 2.77 18.65 15.52
C SER A 11 1.33 18.36 15.09
N THR A 12 0.63 19.33 14.53
CA THR A 12 -0.75 19.18 14.05
C THR A 12 -0.79 18.34 12.76
N VAL A 13 0.14 18.57 11.84
CA VAL A 13 0.26 17.82 10.57
C VAL A 13 0.65 16.37 10.85
N VAL A 14 1.66 16.13 11.71
CA VAL A 14 2.08 14.80 12.12
C VAL A 14 0.95 14.05 12.81
N ASN A 15 0.22 14.71 13.72
CA ASN A 15 -0.89 14.10 14.44
C ASN A 15 -2.07 13.75 13.51
N LYS A 16 -2.33 14.57 12.48
CA LYS A 16 -3.35 14.30 11.45
C LYS A 16 -2.96 13.10 10.60
N SER A 17 -1.71 13.01 10.16
CA SER A 17 -1.19 11.88 9.39
C SER A 17 -1.20 10.58 10.19
N GLN A 18 -0.85 10.62 11.48
CA GLN A 18 -0.90 9.45 12.37
C GLN A 18 -2.33 8.96 12.59
N ARG A 19 -3.30 9.85 12.75
CA ARG A 19 -4.72 9.47 12.88
C ARG A 19 -5.24 8.82 11.60
N GLN A 20 -4.95 9.38 10.44
CA GLN A 20 -5.35 8.82 9.16
C GLN A 20 -4.79 7.41 8.95
N ASN A 21 -3.52 7.17 9.34
CA ASN A 21 -2.92 5.83 9.28
C ASN A 21 -3.59 4.86 10.26
N ALA A 22 -3.96 5.33 11.46
CA ALA A 22 -4.66 4.51 12.45
C ALA A 22 -6.06 4.09 11.97
N ASP A 23 -6.80 5.00 11.33
CA ASP A 23 -8.12 4.71 10.77
C ASP A 23 -8.04 3.65 9.65
N LEU A 24 -6.99 3.69 8.80
CA LEU A 24 -6.77 2.70 7.75
C LEU A 24 -6.40 1.33 8.34
N ILE A 25 -5.52 1.28 9.33
CA ILE A 25 -5.16 0.03 10.02
C ILE A 25 -6.39 -0.59 10.70
N LEU A 26 -7.26 0.23 11.26
CA LEU A 26 -8.50 -0.24 11.87
C LEU A 26 -9.45 -0.87 10.83
N LEU A 27 -9.53 -0.29 9.64
CA LEU A 27 -10.28 -0.87 8.53
C LEU A 27 -9.75 -2.25 8.13
N ASP A 28 -8.43 -2.41 8.05
CA ASP A 28 -7.77 -3.67 7.70
C ASP A 28 -8.01 -4.76 8.77
N ILE A 29 -7.89 -4.39 10.05
CA ILE A 29 -8.17 -5.30 11.17
C ILE A 29 -9.64 -5.74 11.16
N LEU A 30 -10.56 -4.84 10.84
CA LEU A 30 -11.99 -5.16 10.79
C LEU A 30 -12.30 -6.16 9.67
N LEU A 31 -11.66 -6.04 8.49
CA LEU A 31 -11.76 -7.01 7.41
C LEU A 31 -11.25 -8.39 7.82
N LEU A 32 -10.06 -8.43 8.45
CA LEU A 32 -9.49 -9.69 8.94
C LEU A 32 -10.41 -10.35 9.97
N ALA A 33 -10.96 -9.58 10.90
CA ALA A 33 -11.90 -10.08 11.90
C ALA A 33 -13.19 -10.61 11.28
N ALA A 34 -13.73 -9.92 10.27
CA ALA A 34 -14.93 -10.33 9.55
C ALA A 34 -14.72 -11.64 8.78
N ASN A 35 -13.61 -11.80 8.06
CA ASN A 35 -13.25 -13.03 7.37
C ASN A 35 -13.03 -14.18 8.37
N THR A 36 -12.39 -13.92 9.51
CA THR A 36 -12.19 -14.90 10.56
C THR A 36 -13.50 -15.34 11.20
N ALA A 37 -14.43 -14.42 11.42
CA ALA A 37 -15.76 -14.74 11.91
C ALA A 37 -16.55 -15.63 10.92
N ALA A 38 -16.48 -15.33 9.62
CA ALA A 38 -17.10 -16.16 8.58
C ALA A 38 -16.49 -17.58 8.56
N PHE A 39 -15.18 -17.70 8.69
CA PHE A 39 -14.50 -18.98 8.79
C PHE A 39 -14.91 -19.73 10.08
N ALA A 40 -14.99 -19.04 11.22
CA ALA A 40 -15.41 -19.63 12.49
C ALA A 40 -16.83 -20.23 12.40
N VAL A 41 -17.75 -19.53 11.75
CA VAL A 41 -19.11 -20.05 11.48
C VAL A 41 -19.05 -21.33 10.66
N CYS A 42 -18.23 -21.37 9.60
CA CYS A 42 -18.04 -22.56 8.79
C CYS A 42 -17.44 -23.71 9.59
N TRP A 43 -16.42 -23.43 10.41
CA TRP A 43 -15.74 -24.41 11.26
C TRP A 43 -16.70 -25.05 12.24
N PHE A 44 -17.37 -24.30 13.09
CA PHE A 44 -18.31 -24.80 14.09
C PHE A 44 -19.57 -25.44 13.49
N SER A 45 -20.00 -25.02 12.30
CA SER A 45 -21.18 -25.60 11.65
C SER A 45 -20.93 -26.99 11.07
N TYR A 46 -19.73 -27.23 10.55
CA TYR A 46 -19.44 -28.42 9.77
C TYR A 46 -18.21 -29.18 10.27
N TYR A 47 -17.00 -28.58 10.30
CA TYR A 47 -15.75 -29.33 10.50
C TYR A 47 -15.54 -29.84 11.89
N GLU A 48 -15.91 -29.11 12.93
CA GLU A 48 -15.84 -29.55 14.33
C GLU A 48 -16.51 -30.94 14.55
N LYS A 49 -17.65 -31.14 13.89
CA LYS A 49 -18.44 -32.40 14.02
C LYS A 49 -17.83 -33.61 13.33
N HIS A 50 -16.89 -33.38 12.41
CA HIS A 50 -16.23 -34.42 11.61
C HIS A 50 -14.78 -34.68 12.03
N LEU A 51 -14.32 -34.06 13.12
CA LEU A 51 -13.01 -34.33 13.69
C LEU A 51 -12.94 -35.75 14.28
N TYR A 52 -11.80 -36.41 14.08
CA TYR A 52 -11.55 -37.75 14.66
C TYR A 52 -11.55 -37.74 16.19
N LEU A 53 -11.00 -36.68 16.78
CA LEU A 53 -11.05 -36.38 18.20
C LEU A 53 -11.63 -34.98 18.34
N SER A 54 -12.80 -34.87 18.97
CA SER A 54 -13.31 -33.56 19.34
C SER A 54 -12.32 -32.88 20.29
N PHE A 55 -12.01 -31.62 20.03
CA PHE A 55 -11.13 -30.89 20.91
C PHE A 55 -11.80 -30.68 22.27
N GLU A 56 -11.19 -31.21 23.32
CA GLU A 56 -11.54 -30.84 24.69
C GLU A 56 -10.85 -29.51 25.02
N GLY A 57 -11.58 -28.38 24.97
CA GLY A 57 -11.06 -27.08 25.38
C GLY A 57 -10.79 -26.12 24.25
N TYR A 58 -9.53 -25.61 24.14
CA TYR A 58 -9.19 -24.45 23.29
C TYR A 58 -8.77 -24.81 21.86
N GLY A 59 -8.83 -26.06 21.42
CA GLY A 59 -8.32 -26.49 20.11
C GLY A 59 -9.00 -25.81 18.94
N ASP A 60 -10.33 -25.66 18.96
CA ASP A 60 -11.09 -24.99 17.91
C ASP A 60 -10.70 -23.51 17.79
N TYR A 61 -10.49 -22.82 18.92
CA TYR A 61 -10.02 -21.44 18.93
C TYR A 61 -8.60 -21.32 18.38
N MET A 62 -7.74 -22.33 18.56
CA MET A 62 -6.40 -22.35 17.95
C MET A 62 -6.49 -22.44 16.43
N VAL A 63 -7.42 -23.25 15.88
CA VAL A 63 -7.65 -23.35 14.44
C VAL A 63 -8.15 -22.02 13.86
N ILE A 64 -9.09 -21.37 14.55
CA ILE A 64 -9.59 -20.04 14.17
C ILE A 64 -8.47 -18.98 14.25
N GLY A 65 -7.66 -19.03 15.31
CA GLY A 65 -6.49 -18.14 15.46
C GLY A 65 -5.44 -18.36 14.36
N LEU A 66 -5.23 -19.63 13.96
CA LEU A 66 -4.35 -19.97 12.84
C LEU A 66 -4.87 -19.38 11.52
N PHE A 67 -6.20 -19.50 11.26
CA PHE A 67 -6.81 -18.86 10.09
C PHE A 67 -6.57 -17.34 10.09
N PHE A 68 -6.80 -16.65 11.21
CA PHE A 68 -6.54 -15.23 11.35
C PHE A 68 -5.08 -14.87 11.03
N ALA A 69 -4.14 -15.62 11.61
CA ALA A 69 -2.71 -15.40 11.42
C ALA A 69 -2.30 -15.61 9.95
N LEU A 70 -2.73 -16.72 9.33
CA LEU A 70 -2.45 -17.00 7.91
C LEU A 70 -3.07 -15.94 6.99
N ASN A 71 -4.32 -15.55 7.24
CA ASN A 71 -4.99 -14.51 6.45
C ASN A 71 -4.27 -13.17 6.58
N ALA A 72 -3.81 -12.78 7.77
CA ALA A 72 -3.05 -11.57 7.98
C ALA A 72 -1.70 -11.60 7.24
N VAL A 73 -0.98 -12.72 7.30
CA VAL A 73 0.30 -12.90 6.62
C VAL A 73 0.12 -12.83 5.09
N PHE A 74 -0.83 -13.57 4.52
CA PHE A 74 -1.05 -13.54 3.09
C PHE A 74 -1.62 -12.21 2.61
N ALA A 75 -2.52 -11.58 3.36
CA ALA A 75 -3.02 -10.25 3.04
C ALA A 75 -1.87 -9.22 2.99
N HIS A 76 -0.93 -9.29 3.92
CA HIS A 76 0.27 -8.45 3.91
C HIS A 76 1.19 -8.75 2.72
N LEU A 77 1.47 -10.03 2.44
CA LEU A 77 2.33 -10.46 1.33
C LEU A 77 1.80 -10.03 -0.05
N TYR A 78 0.49 -10.10 -0.24
CA TYR A 78 -0.14 -9.72 -1.52
C TYR A 78 -0.57 -8.26 -1.59
N GLY A 79 -0.24 -7.44 -0.58
CA GLY A 79 -0.54 -6.00 -0.60
C GLY A 79 -2.04 -5.68 -0.47
N ALA A 80 -2.81 -6.56 0.18
CA ALA A 80 -4.25 -6.37 0.38
C ALA A 80 -4.57 -5.17 1.31
N PHE A 81 -3.58 -4.68 2.05
CA PHE A 81 -3.65 -3.53 2.95
C PHE A 81 -3.19 -2.21 2.31
N GLU A 82 -2.82 -2.23 1.04
CA GLU A 82 -2.34 -1.03 0.34
C GLU A 82 -3.49 -0.16 -0.20
N LEU A 83 -4.43 0.21 0.68
CA LEU A 83 -5.58 1.06 0.35
C LEU A 83 -5.18 2.38 -0.31
N MET A 84 -4.03 2.95 0.07
CA MET A 84 -3.53 4.21 -0.47
C MET A 84 -2.89 4.10 -1.85
N THR A 85 -2.35 2.94 -2.23
CA THR A 85 -1.50 2.82 -3.43
C THR A 85 -2.18 2.04 -4.54
N SER A 86 -3.15 1.20 -4.18
CA SER A 86 -3.81 0.29 -5.09
C SER A 86 -5.15 0.83 -5.62
N ARG A 87 -5.53 0.39 -6.81
CA ARG A 87 -6.88 0.58 -7.33
C ARG A 87 -7.82 -0.41 -6.65
N ILE A 88 -9.11 -0.09 -6.64
CA ILE A 88 -10.13 -0.98 -6.08
C ILE A 88 -10.06 -2.40 -6.66
N THR A 89 -9.82 -2.54 -7.96
CA THR A 89 -9.66 -3.84 -8.62
C THR A 89 -8.41 -4.58 -8.15
N GLU A 90 -7.28 -3.89 -8.02
CA GLU A 90 -6.03 -4.47 -7.51
C GLU A 90 -6.22 -4.94 -6.06
N LEU A 91 -6.91 -4.15 -5.24
CA LEU A 91 -7.21 -4.47 -3.85
C LEU A 91 -8.10 -5.73 -3.74
N ILE A 92 -9.15 -5.83 -4.57
CA ILE A 92 -10.01 -7.01 -4.62
C ILE A 92 -9.22 -8.25 -5.03
N TYR A 93 -8.38 -8.17 -6.07
CA TYR A 93 -7.54 -9.29 -6.49
C TYR A 93 -6.56 -9.73 -5.40
N SER A 94 -5.90 -8.79 -4.74
CA SER A 94 -4.97 -9.08 -3.64
C SER A 94 -5.67 -9.82 -2.50
N ASN A 95 -6.87 -9.37 -2.10
CA ASN A 95 -7.67 -10.01 -1.08
C ASN A 95 -8.12 -11.43 -1.50
N VAL A 96 -8.59 -11.60 -2.73
CA VAL A 96 -9.02 -12.91 -3.25
C VAL A 96 -7.86 -13.90 -3.27
N ILE A 97 -6.68 -13.50 -3.73
CA ILE A 97 -5.49 -14.35 -3.75
C ILE A 97 -5.05 -14.71 -2.33
N ALA A 98 -5.04 -13.74 -1.40
CA ALA A 98 -4.71 -13.98 -0.01
C ALA A 98 -5.67 -15.00 0.64
N LEU A 99 -6.98 -14.86 0.39
CA LEU A 99 -8.00 -15.80 0.86
C LEU A 99 -7.85 -17.20 0.23
N LEU A 100 -7.56 -17.29 -1.06
CA LEU A 100 -7.30 -18.58 -1.73
C LEU A 100 -6.13 -19.30 -1.06
N MET A 101 -5.02 -18.62 -0.84
CA MET A 101 -3.85 -19.21 -0.16
C MET A 101 -4.20 -19.61 1.28
N THR A 102 -4.88 -18.75 2.03
CA THR A 102 -5.31 -19.05 3.40
C THR A 102 -6.17 -20.30 3.43
N HIS A 103 -7.21 -20.40 2.59
CA HIS A 103 -8.11 -21.55 2.55
C HIS A 103 -7.40 -22.82 2.07
N PHE A 104 -6.45 -22.71 1.15
CA PHE A 104 -5.63 -23.85 0.74
C PHE A 104 -4.83 -24.42 1.91
N PHE A 105 -4.14 -23.58 2.68
CA PHE A 105 -3.41 -24.04 3.86
C PHE A 105 -4.35 -24.57 4.95
N MET A 106 -5.50 -23.93 5.15
CA MET A 106 -6.50 -24.40 6.11
C MET A 106 -7.10 -25.75 5.69
N TYR A 107 -7.25 -26.01 4.40
CA TYR A 107 -7.65 -27.34 3.92
C TYR A 107 -6.60 -28.39 4.28
N MET A 108 -5.32 -28.10 4.13
CA MET A 108 -4.22 -28.99 4.52
C MET A 108 -4.26 -29.30 6.03
N VAL A 109 -4.50 -28.26 6.85
CA VAL A 109 -4.64 -28.41 8.31
C VAL A 109 -5.87 -29.28 8.64
N THR A 110 -7.00 -29.01 8.02
CA THR A 110 -8.24 -29.78 8.21
C THR A 110 -8.03 -31.25 7.84
N TRP A 111 -7.33 -31.51 6.73
CA TRP A 111 -7.00 -32.86 6.30
C TRP A 111 -6.12 -33.62 7.32
N MET A 112 -5.19 -32.94 7.96
CA MET A 112 -4.38 -33.52 9.02
C MET A 112 -5.21 -33.86 10.27
N LEU A 113 -6.27 -33.09 10.55
CA LEU A 113 -7.13 -33.28 11.73
C LEU A 113 -8.20 -34.34 11.51
N VAL A 114 -8.68 -34.55 10.28
CA VAL A 114 -9.67 -35.57 9.88
C VAL A 114 -8.92 -36.82 9.39
N ARG A 115 -8.45 -37.64 10.31
CA ARG A 115 -7.40 -38.65 10.13
C ARG A 115 -7.60 -39.71 9.04
N ASN A 116 -8.78 -40.09 8.63
CA ASN A 116 -9.00 -41.25 7.74
C ASN A 116 -9.83 -40.99 6.48
N GLU A 117 -10.35 -39.79 6.32
CA GLU A 117 -11.19 -39.40 5.17
C GLU A 117 -10.72 -38.09 4.58
N VAL A 118 -10.85 -37.95 3.26
CA VAL A 118 -10.63 -36.67 2.62
C VAL A 118 -11.77 -35.74 3.07
N PRO A 119 -11.46 -34.63 3.76
CA PRO A 119 -12.51 -33.74 4.23
C PRO A 119 -13.29 -33.15 3.04
N ASN A 120 -14.60 -33.00 3.22
CA ASN A 120 -15.45 -32.44 2.20
C ASN A 120 -15.02 -30.98 1.91
N VAL A 121 -14.65 -30.69 0.68
CA VAL A 121 -14.16 -29.38 0.24
C VAL A 121 -15.31 -28.37 0.08
N ILE A 122 -16.54 -28.82 -0.13
CA ILE A 122 -17.68 -27.95 -0.45
C ILE A 122 -17.92 -26.86 0.61
N PRO A 123 -17.95 -27.16 1.93
CA PRO A 123 -18.13 -26.10 2.94
C PRO A 123 -17.02 -25.06 2.93
N LEU A 124 -15.77 -25.49 2.68
CA LEU A 124 -14.64 -24.58 2.61
C LEU A 124 -14.69 -23.68 1.36
N LEU A 125 -15.14 -24.22 0.21
CA LEU A 125 -15.36 -23.43 -1.00
C LEU A 125 -16.51 -22.42 -0.83
N LEU A 126 -17.58 -22.79 -0.15
CA LEU A 126 -18.66 -21.87 0.18
C LEU A 126 -18.18 -20.78 1.15
N CYS A 127 -17.37 -21.15 2.13
CA CYS A 127 -16.73 -20.18 3.04
C CYS A 127 -15.80 -19.22 2.26
N LEU A 128 -14.97 -19.75 1.36
CA LEU A 128 -14.11 -18.94 0.50
C LEU A 128 -14.92 -17.96 -0.36
N ALA A 129 -16.02 -18.41 -0.96
CA ALA A 129 -16.91 -17.56 -1.74
C ALA A 129 -17.55 -16.45 -0.89
N ALA A 130 -18.00 -16.80 0.32
CA ALA A 130 -18.56 -15.84 1.28
C ALA A 130 -17.52 -14.82 1.73
N CYS A 131 -16.31 -15.25 2.12
CA CYS A 131 -15.19 -14.36 2.48
C CYS A 131 -14.76 -13.49 1.30
N GLY A 132 -14.71 -14.03 0.08
CA GLY A 132 -14.39 -13.28 -1.14
C GLY A 132 -15.43 -12.21 -1.44
N GLY A 133 -16.71 -12.53 -1.34
CA GLY A 133 -17.80 -11.56 -1.49
C GLY A 133 -17.76 -10.48 -0.41
N LEU A 134 -17.52 -10.86 0.85
CA LEU A 134 -17.36 -9.94 1.97
C LEU A 134 -16.17 -9.00 1.76
N SER A 135 -15.02 -9.54 1.32
CA SER A 135 -13.81 -8.74 1.05
C SER A 135 -14.00 -7.80 -0.14
N ALA A 136 -14.71 -8.20 -1.18
CA ALA A 136 -15.03 -7.33 -2.32
C ALA A 136 -15.94 -6.16 -1.91
N LEU A 137 -17.00 -6.46 -1.15
CA LEU A 137 -17.90 -5.45 -0.61
C LEU A 137 -17.15 -4.49 0.33
N TRP A 138 -16.33 -5.05 1.21
CA TRP A 138 -15.51 -4.28 2.13
C TRP A 138 -14.51 -3.37 1.42
N SER A 139 -13.80 -3.91 0.41
CA SER A 139 -12.86 -3.12 -0.40
C SER A 139 -13.55 -1.94 -1.10
N TYR A 140 -14.80 -2.13 -1.56
CA TYR A 140 -15.59 -1.05 -2.11
C TYR A 140 -15.94 0.02 -1.06
N ILE A 141 -16.39 -0.39 0.12
CA ILE A 141 -16.73 0.51 1.23
C ILE A 141 -15.46 1.24 1.72
N ALA A 142 -14.37 0.52 1.94
CA ALA A 142 -13.09 1.08 2.38
C ALA A 142 -12.54 2.11 1.39
N TYR A 143 -12.65 1.83 0.08
CA TYR A 143 -12.26 2.77 -0.96
C TYR A 143 -13.06 4.08 -0.89
N GLN A 144 -14.39 4.00 -0.74
CA GLN A 144 -15.25 5.17 -0.58
C GLN A 144 -14.98 5.95 0.71
N LEU A 145 -14.65 5.25 1.80
CA LEU A 145 -14.28 5.87 3.06
C LEU A 145 -12.92 6.56 2.98
N THR A 146 -11.96 5.95 2.27
CA THR A 146 -10.62 6.51 2.08
C THR A 146 -10.67 7.86 1.37
N ASP A 147 -11.53 8.04 0.39
CA ASP A 147 -11.74 9.33 -0.30
C ASP A 147 -12.24 10.44 0.65
N LYS A 148 -12.98 10.07 1.71
CA LYS A 148 -13.46 11.03 2.72
C LYS A 148 -12.41 11.31 3.81
N ILE A 149 -11.63 10.28 4.17
CA ILE A 149 -10.58 10.39 5.20
C ILE A 149 -9.38 11.17 4.66
N ILE A 150 -9.03 10.94 3.38
CA ILE A 150 -7.86 11.53 2.71
C ILE A 150 -8.33 12.25 1.45
N PRO A 151 -8.69 13.53 1.56
CA PRO A 151 -9.12 14.30 0.39
C PRO A 151 -7.98 14.39 -0.64
N PRO A 152 -8.30 14.46 -1.93
CA PRO A 152 -7.30 14.56 -2.99
C PRO A 152 -6.45 15.82 -2.83
N LYS A 153 -5.12 15.63 -2.89
CA LYS A 153 -4.15 16.70 -2.72
C LYS A 153 -4.10 17.60 -3.94
N ARG A 154 -4.07 18.91 -3.70
CA ARG A 154 -3.88 19.93 -4.74
C ARG A 154 -2.49 19.77 -5.32
N THR A 155 -2.40 19.27 -6.55
CA THR A 155 -1.14 18.85 -7.18
C THR A 155 -0.79 19.74 -8.36
N LEU A 156 0.43 20.27 -8.36
CA LEU A 156 1.04 20.97 -9.50
C LEU A 156 1.89 19.97 -10.29
N ILE A 157 1.70 19.91 -11.60
CA ILE A 157 2.54 19.09 -12.49
C ILE A 157 3.66 19.97 -13.03
N VAL A 158 4.93 19.61 -12.75
CA VAL A 158 6.12 20.26 -13.30
C VAL A 158 6.78 19.32 -14.30
N TYR A 159 6.97 19.77 -15.53
CA TYR A 159 7.47 18.94 -16.63
C TYR A 159 8.46 19.69 -17.51
N ASP A 160 9.37 18.95 -18.15
CA ASP A 160 10.34 19.49 -19.09
C ASP A 160 9.81 19.49 -20.54
N ASN A 161 9.15 18.39 -20.93
CA ASN A 161 8.66 18.22 -22.31
C ASN A 161 7.25 17.58 -22.34
N GLY A 162 6.65 17.59 -23.53
CA GLY A 162 5.28 17.10 -23.73
C GLY A 162 5.09 15.61 -23.41
N GLU A 163 6.12 14.76 -23.53
CA GLU A 163 6.05 13.33 -23.14
C GLU A 163 6.06 13.18 -21.63
N ALA A 164 6.89 13.96 -20.94
CA ALA A 164 6.93 14.03 -19.49
C ALA A 164 5.57 14.49 -18.93
N TYR A 165 4.96 15.51 -19.56
CA TYR A 165 3.61 15.98 -19.23
C TYR A 165 2.56 14.88 -19.39
N LYS A 166 2.52 14.21 -20.56
CA LYS A 166 1.58 13.12 -20.81
C LYS A 166 1.69 12.02 -19.77
N SER A 167 2.91 11.73 -19.34
CA SER A 167 3.18 10.72 -18.29
C SER A 167 2.66 11.16 -16.92
N GLY A 168 2.93 12.39 -16.51
CA GLY A 168 2.40 12.98 -15.28
C GLY A 168 0.87 13.05 -15.27
N ALA A 169 0.29 13.56 -16.37
CA ALA A 169 -1.16 13.61 -16.54
C ALA A 169 -1.83 12.22 -16.53
N LYS A 170 -1.16 11.19 -17.10
CA LYS A 170 -1.65 9.82 -17.05
C LYS A 170 -1.66 9.28 -15.61
N ILE A 171 -0.64 9.57 -14.82
CA ILE A 171 -0.55 9.15 -13.42
C ILE A 171 -1.64 9.85 -12.60
N THR A 172 -1.76 11.18 -12.72
CA THR A 172 -2.75 11.95 -11.95
C THR A 172 -4.18 11.61 -12.31
N ARG A 173 -4.48 11.29 -13.58
CA ARG A 173 -5.79 10.77 -14.00
C ARG A 173 -6.05 9.34 -13.51
N LYS A 174 -5.00 8.53 -13.46
CA LYS A 174 -5.12 7.15 -12.97
C LYS A 174 -5.48 7.11 -11.48
N TYR A 175 -5.07 8.12 -10.73
CA TYR A 175 -5.25 8.26 -9.28
C TYR A 175 -5.94 9.60 -8.96
N ASP A 176 -7.08 9.88 -9.62
CA ASP A 176 -7.86 11.11 -9.50
C ASP A 176 -8.43 11.33 -8.09
N ASN A 177 -8.67 10.25 -7.37
CA ASN A 177 -9.03 10.26 -5.95
C ASN A 177 -7.91 10.77 -5.02
N ARG A 178 -6.67 10.87 -5.50
CA ARG A 178 -5.51 11.32 -4.72
C ARG A 178 -4.95 12.65 -5.15
N PHE A 179 -5.03 12.92 -6.45
CA PHE A 179 -4.39 14.08 -7.07
C PHE A 179 -5.44 14.96 -7.72
N LYS A 180 -5.67 16.14 -7.16
CA LYS A 180 -6.44 17.19 -7.79
C LYS A 180 -5.47 18.14 -8.50
N VAL A 181 -5.31 18.01 -9.82
CA VAL A 181 -4.44 18.88 -10.59
C VAL A 181 -4.96 20.31 -10.52
N VAL A 182 -4.16 21.23 -9.96
CA VAL A 182 -4.49 22.65 -9.82
C VAL A 182 -3.73 23.52 -10.81
N GLY A 183 -2.76 22.93 -11.51
CA GLY A 183 -2.00 23.63 -12.55
C GLY A 183 -0.81 22.86 -13.05
N GLU A 184 -0.10 23.49 -13.98
CA GLU A 184 1.05 22.96 -14.69
C GLU A 184 2.13 24.03 -14.78
N ALA A 185 3.39 23.64 -14.66
CA ALA A 185 4.55 24.48 -14.84
C ALA A 185 5.58 23.81 -15.74
N ILE A 186 6.18 24.56 -16.64
CA ILE A 186 7.23 24.07 -17.54
C ILE A 186 8.58 24.31 -16.88
N ALA A 187 9.43 23.28 -16.85
CA ALA A 187 10.75 23.33 -16.23
C ALA A 187 11.75 24.31 -16.90
N THR A 188 11.46 24.77 -18.12
CA THR A 188 12.25 25.79 -18.80
C THR A 188 12.14 27.16 -18.15
N ARG A 189 11.14 27.38 -17.27
CA ARG A 189 11.02 28.61 -16.48
C ARG A 189 12.05 28.65 -15.36
N PRO A 190 12.46 29.85 -14.92
CA PRO A 190 13.31 30.00 -13.75
C PRO A 190 12.69 29.31 -12.52
N THR A 191 13.51 28.65 -11.74
CA THR A 191 13.06 27.90 -10.54
C THR A 191 12.24 28.78 -9.56
N PRO A 192 12.54 30.06 -9.33
CA PRO A 192 11.72 30.95 -8.50
C PRO A 192 10.27 31.11 -8.99
N ASP A 193 10.03 31.12 -10.30
CA ASP A 193 8.68 31.26 -10.86
C ASP A 193 7.85 29.99 -10.54
N ILE A 194 8.51 28.82 -10.53
CA ILE A 194 7.87 27.56 -10.14
C ILE A 194 7.47 27.60 -8.65
N TYR A 195 8.33 28.19 -7.79
CA TYR A 195 8.00 28.36 -6.36
C TYR A 195 6.78 29.26 -6.17
N HIS A 196 6.72 30.39 -6.89
CA HIS A 196 5.54 31.26 -6.86
C HIS A 196 4.27 30.58 -7.35
N GLU A 197 4.37 29.68 -8.35
CA GLU A 197 3.21 28.89 -8.78
C GLU A 197 2.76 27.88 -7.71
N ILE A 198 3.69 27.22 -7.01
CA ILE A 198 3.38 26.30 -5.91
C ILE A 198 2.63 27.05 -4.81
N GLU A 199 3.12 28.22 -4.40
CA GLU A 199 2.50 29.04 -3.37
C GLU A 199 1.17 29.64 -3.83
N GLY A 200 1.16 30.28 -5.00
CA GLY A 200 -0.02 30.97 -5.54
C GLY A 200 -1.22 30.05 -5.78
N LYS A 201 -0.97 28.77 -6.09
CA LYS A 201 -2.01 27.77 -6.26
C LYS A 201 -2.29 26.97 -4.98
N ASN A 202 -1.62 27.28 -3.87
CA ASN A 202 -1.68 26.51 -2.63
C ASN A 202 -1.54 25.00 -2.92
N ALA A 203 -0.49 24.62 -3.65
CA ALA A 203 -0.26 23.23 -4.00
C ALA A 203 0.27 22.47 -2.79
N GLU A 204 -0.40 21.39 -2.42
CA GLU A 204 -0.01 20.47 -1.33
C GLU A 204 0.95 19.39 -1.82
N ALA A 205 0.99 19.17 -3.14
CA ALA A 205 1.85 18.19 -3.78
C ALA A 205 2.38 18.72 -5.12
N VAL A 206 3.56 18.26 -5.50
CA VAL A 206 4.18 18.55 -6.80
C VAL A 206 4.57 17.24 -7.48
N MET A 207 4.19 17.09 -8.75
CA MET A 207 4.58 15.95 -9.58
C MET A 207 5.70 16.38 -10.52
N LEU A 208 6.92 15.86 -10.30
CA LEU A 208 8.12 16.22 -11.09
C LEU A 208 8.35 15.16 -12.18
N CYS A 209 8.26 15.57 -13.45
CA CYS A 209 8.37 14.68 -14.60
C CYS A 209 9.45 15.14 -15.57
N GLY A 210 10.50 14.35 -15.76
CA GLY A 210 11.52 14.57 -16.79
C GLY A 210 12.50 15.72 -16.55
N LEU A 211 12.56 16.29 -15.34
CA LEU A 211 13.42 17.42 -15.01
C LEU A 211 14.90 17.03 -14.96
N ALA A 212 15.76 17.97 -15.32
CA ALA A 212 17.21 17.87 -15.08
C ALA A 212 17.49 17.72 -13.58
N SER A 213 18.50 16.91 -13.23
CA SER A 213 18.81 16.56 -11.84
C SER A 213 19.07 17.77 -10.93
N SER A 214 19.73 18.83 -11.42
CA SER A 214 19.99 20.06 -10.66
C SER A 214 18.69 20.76 -10.28
N GLN A 215 17.85 21.08 -11.26
CA GLN A 215 16.59 21.78 -11.05
C GLN A 215 15.62 20.96 -10.22
N ARG A 216 15.55 19.64 -10.47
CA ARG A 216 14.76 18.71 -9.66
C ARG A 216 15.16 18.75 -8.18
N ASN A 217 16.48 18.75 -7.90
CA ASN A 217 16.98 18.78 -6.53
C ASN A 217 16.67 20.12 -5.83
N ASP A 218 16.70 21.23 -6.56
CA ASP A 218 16.34 22.53 -6.00
C ASP A 218 14.85 22.61 -5.65
N ILE A 219 13.98 22.10 -6.54
CA ILE A 219 12.54 22.01 -6.26
C ILE A 219 12.25 21.06 -5.12
N LEU A 220 12.96 19.91 -5.03
CA LEU A 220 12.82 18.98 -3.92
C LEU A 220 13.18 19.60 -2.58
N LYS A 221 14.29 20.35 -2.50
CA LYS A 221 14.67 21.08 -1.30
C LYS A 221 13.60 22.07 -0.88
N TYR A 222 13.11 22.86 -1.84
CA TYR A 222 12.03 23.81 -1.60
C TYR A 222 10.78 23.11 -1.05
N CYS A 223 10.35 21.99 -1.68
CA CYS A 223 9.19 21.22 -1.23
C CYS A 223 9.36 20.69 0.21
N ILE A 224 10.55 20.18 0.54
CA ILE A 224 10.86 19.68 1.89
C ILE A 224 10.80 20.82 2.92
N ASP A 225 11.36 21.99 2.57
CA ASP A 225 11.41 23.15 3.47
C ASP A 225 10.02 23.76 3.72
N HIS A 226 9.07 23.59 2.78
CA HIS A 226 7.72 24.14 2.85
C HIS A 226 6.62 23.11 3.11
N ASP A 227 6.99 21.86 3.53
CA ASP A 227 6.06 20.76 3.81
C ASP A 227 5.15 20.39 2.61
N VAL A 228 5.62 20.60 1.38
CA VAL A 228 4.95 20.21 0.13
C VAL A 228 5.41 18.81 -0.26
N MET A 229 4.49 17.90 -0.57
CA MET A 229 4.85 16.56 -1.02
C MET A 229 5.38 16.57 -2.44
N ALA A 230 6.54 15.94 -2.67
CA ALA A 230 7.12 15.83 -4.00
C ALA A 230 7.05 14.38 -4.51
N TYR A 231 6.36 14.19 -5.62
CA TYR A 231 6.33 12.92 -6.36
C TYR A 231 7.27 13.03 -7.56
N VAL A 232 8.29 12.20 -7.57
CA VAL A 232 9.32 12.23 -8.62
C VAL A 232 9.20 11.01 -9.50
N ARG A 233 9.11 11.22 -10.82
CA ARG A 233 9.30 10.14 -11.78
C ARG A 233 10.80 9.89 -11.91
N PRO A 234 11.32 8.73 -11.47
CA PRO A 234 12.74 8.46 -11.50
C PRO A 234 13.25 8.36 -12.96
N ASN A 235 14.46 8.81 -13.19
CA ASN A 235 15.24 8.57 -14.41
C ASN A 235 15.98 7.24 -14.29
N ILE A 236 16.53 6.74 -15.39
CA ILE A 236 17.36 5.51 -15.39
C ILE A 236 18.52 5.65 -14.39
N GLY A 237 19.15 6.81 -14.32
CA GLY A 237 20.22 7.09 -13.37
C GLY A 237 19.77 6.99 -11.92
N ASP A 238 18.58 7.47 -11.60
CA ASP A 238 18.00 7.38 -10.26
C ASP A 238 17.73 5.94 -9.85
N LEU A 239 17.24 5.10 -10.79
CA LEU A 239 17.01 3.68 -10.56
C LEU A 239 18.34 2.95 -10.29
N ILE A 240 19.40 3.25 -11.07
CA ILE A 240 20.73 2.69 -10.82
C ILE A 240 21.27 3.07 -9.45
N ILE A 241 21.07 4.32 -9.04
CA ILE A 241 21.49 4.81 -7.72
C ILE A 241 20.67 4.18 -6.60
N SER A 242 19.35 3.97 -6.79
CA SER A 242 18.51 3.36 -5.77
C SER A 242 18.86 1.90 -5.46
N GLU A 243 19.41 1.19 -6.45
CA GLU A 243 19.89 -0.19 -6.30
C GLU A 243 21.37 -0.28 -5.84
N ALA A 244 22.05 0.87 -5.74
CA ALA A 244 23.44 0.92 -5.35
C ALA A 244 23.65 0.53 -3.88
N ARG A 245 24.69 -0.24 -3.61
CA ARG A 245 25.08 -0.57 -2.25
C ARG A 245 25.74 0.64 -1.60
N SER A 246 25.24 1.06 -0.43
CA SER A 246 25.85 2.12 0.35
C SER A 246 26.86 1.54 1.33
N PHE A 247 28.06 2.13 1.38
CA PHE A 247 29.04 1.90 2.43
C PHE A 247 29.65 3.21 2.91
N ARG A 248 30.32 3.15 4.03
CA ARG A 248 31.07 4.27 4.56
C ARG A 248 32.55 4.07 4.25
N MET A 249 33.14 5.03 3.54
CA MET A 249 34.57 5.14 3.37
C MET A 249 35.00 6.46 4.02
N ASP A 250 35.90 6.36 4.98
CA ASP A 250 36.44 7.50 5.73
C ASP A 250 35.35 8.45 6.29
N ASN A 251 34.33 7.85 6.94
CA ASN A 251 33.11 8.51 7.46
C ASN A 251 32.20 9.20 6.41
N LEU A 252 32.49 9.08 5.13
CA LEU A 252 31.65 9.58 4.05
C LEU A 252 30.76 8.46 3.49
N PRO A 253 29.48 8.72 3.23
CA PRO A 253 28.62 7.77 2.53
C PRO A 253 29.02 7.69 1.06
N VAL A 254 29.37 6.51 0.58
CA VAL A 254 29.75 6.23 -0.80
C VAL A 254 28.78 5.20 -1.37
N LEU A 255 28.31 5.43 -2.61
CA LEU A 255 27.45 4.50 -3.33
C LEU A 255 28.25 3.74 -4.37
N LEU A 256 28.24 2.41 -4.31
CA LEU A 256 28.80 1.56 -5.37
C LEU A 256 27.72 1.18 -6.35
N CYS A 257 27.77 1.74 -7.54
CA CYS A 257 26.97 1.33 -8.67
C CYS A 257 27.78 0.31 -9.49
N GLN A 258 27.37 -0.95 -9.45
CA GLN A 258 27.98 -1.99 -10.29
C GLN A 258 26.88 -2.79 -10.98
N ARG A 259 27.21 -3.36 -12.14
CA ARG A 259 26.29 -4.28 -12.81
C ARG A 259 26.04 -5.47 -11.89
N ALA A 260 24.77 -5.73 -11.56
CA ALA A 260 24.41 -6.92 -10.79
C ALA A 260 24.91 -8.16 -11.55
N ALA A 261 25.81 -8.91 -10.95
CA ALA A 261 26.15 -10.24 -11.47
C ALA A 261 24.88 -11.09 -11.38
N PRO A 262 24.50 -11.84 -12.43
CA PRO A 262 23.36 -12.74 -12.36
C PRO A 262 23.56 -13.66 -11.16
N SER A 263 22.60 -13.73 -10.26
CA SER A 263 22.68 -14.64 -9.15
C SER A 263 22.70 -16.07 -9.68
N LEU A 264 23.49 -16.94 -9.06
CA LEU A 264 23.63 -18.36 -9.44
C LEU A 264 22.28 -19.12 -9.55
N PHE A 265 21.20 -18.56 -9.01
CA PHE A 265 19.84 -19.08 -9.08
C PHE A 265 19.18 -18.97 -10.47
N TYR A 266 19.72 -18.21 -11.40
CA TYR A 266 19.21 -18.10 -12.77
C TYR A 266 20.01 -18.93 -13.79
N LEU A 267 20.97 -19.76 -13.33
CA LEU A 267 21.86 -20.60 -14.19
C LEU A 267 21.56 -22.11 -14.05
N THR A 268 20.44 -22.50 -13.42
CA THR A 268 19.96 -23.90 -13.37
C THR A 268 18.66 -24.08 -14.10
#